data_36e23b82bfdec98fb4ce84648991b92b
#
_entry.id   36e23b82bfdec98fb4ce84648991b92b
#
_cell.length_a   1.000
_cell.length_b   1.000
_cell.length_c   1.000
_cell.angle_alpha   90.00
_cell.angle_beta   90.00
_cell.angle_gamma   90.00
#
_symmetry.space_group_name_H-M   'P 1'
#
loop_
_entity.id
_entity.type
_entity.pdbx_description
1 polymer ?
#
loop_
_entity_poly.entity_id
_entity_poly.type
_entity_poly.pdbx_seq_one_letter_code
_entity_poly.pdbx_strand_id
1 'polypeptide(L)'
;MKITDFKNKIITVFGDSIGKGITTDTGKPTVMNNYAVKTFEETYGIKTDNISAFGNSLKRICERGVIDRYISGLDKTKKNVAVIELGGNDADFDWKAVAATPNEEHTSKTSPEEFSALYKETLDKLLNAGVEVVPCTIPPVMSERYFSNVISKFADGDRVLEFFKGDVDTIYRHQEMFNNEILKNSYAKGLNIIDLRQRFLTSLQFKNLMCRDGIHPNEKGQDEIFYAARNFVTA
;
A
#
# COMPACT_ATOMS: atom_id res chain seq x y z
N MET A 1 -3.86 -21.75 0.07
CA MET A 1 -3.15 -22.36 -1.09
C MET A 1 -1.67 -22.31 -0.78
N LYS A 2 -1.02 -23.43 -0.50
CA LYS A 2 0.43 -23.43 -0.23
C LYS A 2 1.19 -23.03 -1.48
N ILE A 3 1.78 -21.85 -1.51
CA ILE A 3 2.69 -21.43 -2.57
C ILE A 3 4.09 -21.93 -2.22
N THR A 4 4.30 -23.24 -2.28
CA THR A 4 5.62 -23.82 -1.97
C THR A 4 6.48 -24.04 -3.22
N ASP A 5 5.90 -23.96 -4.41
CA ASP A 5 6.64 -24.08 -5.66
C ASP A 5 6.73 -22.73 -6.38
N PHE A 6 7.85 -22.03 -6.15
CA PHE A 6 8.16 -20.77 -6.83
C PHE A 6 8.89 -20.95 -8.17
N LYS A 7 9.38 -22.17 -8.48
CA LYS A 7 10.27 -22.40 -9.64
C LYS A 7 9.64 -22.05 -10.99
N ASN A 8 8.31 -22.17 -11.08
CA ASN A 8 7.57 -21.87 -12.31
C ASN A 8 6.69 -20.61 -12.20
N LYS A 9 6.99 -19.71 -11.26
CA LYS A 9 6.22 -18.49 -11.05
C LYS A 9 7.05 -17.26 -11.36
N ILE A 10 6.39 -16.26 -11.96
CA ILE A 10 6.87 -14.89 -12.04
C ILE A 10 6.01 -14.08 -11.08
N ILE A 11 6.63 -13.49 -10.08
CA ILE A 11 5.94 -12.67 -9.07
C ILE A 11 6.26 -11.22 -9.35
N THR A 12 5.23 -10.44 -9.65
CA THR A 12 5.34 -8.98 -9.84
C THR A 12 4.68 -8.28 -8.67
N VAL A 13 5.38 -7.32 -8.06
CA VAL A 13 4.88 -6.51 -6.95
C VAL A 13 4.51 -5.12 -7.45
N PHE A 14 3.22 -4.81 -7.44
CA PHE A 14 2.67 -3.49 -7.68
C PHE A 14 2.48 -2.80 -6.34
N GLY A 15 3.40 -1.92 -5.98
CA GLY A 15 3.37 -1.27 -4.68
C GLY A 15 3.80 0.20 -4.75
N ASP A 16 3.79 0.82 -3.60
CA ASP A 16 4.24 2.18 -3.41
C ASP A 16 5.61 2.25 -2.70
N SER A 17 5.80 3.26 -1.85
CA SER A 17 7.03 3.43 -1.07
C SER A 17 7.23 2.30 -0.04
N ILE A 18 6.17 1.66 0.42
CA ILE A 18 6.23 0.57 1.40
C ILE A 18 6.79 -0.69 0.73
N GLY A 19 6.22 -1.09 -0.41
CA GLY A 19 6.72 -2.22 -1.22
C GLY A 19 8.12 -1.95 -1.81
N LYS A 20 8.50 -0.66 -1.96
CA LYS A 20 9.85 -0.23 -2.36
C LYS A 20 10.86 -0.33 -1.22
N GLY A 21 10.41 -0.50 0.02
CA GLY A 21 11.25 -0.51 1.21
C GLY A 21 11.82 0.87 1.58
N ILE A 22 11.02 1.93 1.42
CA ILE A 22 11.45 3.29 1.81
C ILE A 22 11.38 3.45 3.33
N THR A 23 12.43 4.01 3.90
CA THR A 23 12.47 4.55 5.26
C THR A 23 12.68 6.06 5.25
N THR A 24 12.17 6.74 6.27
CA THR A 24 12.37 8.18 6.48
C THR A 24 13.11 8.49 7.80
N ASP A 25 13.53 7.47 8.54
CA ASP A 25 14.21 7.63 9.83
C ASP A 25 15.56 8.36 9.73
N THR A 26 16.17 8.35 8.56
CA THR A 26 17.41 9.11 8.26
C THR A 26 17.16 10.60 7.96
N GLY A 27 15.91 11.06 8.02
CA GLY A 27 15.50 12.44 7.69
C GLY A 27 15.24 12.68 6.20
N LYS A 28 15.56 11.73 5.33
CA LYS A 28 15.23 11.74 3.90
C LYS A 28 14.71 10.37 3.47
N PRO A 29 13.79 10.30 2.50
CA PRO A 29 13.36 9.02 1.95
C PRO A 29 14.55 8.27 1.33
N THR A 30 14.85 7.08 1.85
CA THR A 30 15.91 6.20 1.36
C THR A 30 15.42 4.77 1.28
N VAL A 31 15.93 3.98 0.34
CA VAL A 31 15.63 2.54 0.28
C VAL A 31 16.45 1.83 1.35
N MET A 32 15.81 1.03 2.16
CA MET A 32 16.47 0.18 3.16
C MET A 32 17.32 -0.91 2.50
N ASN A 33 18.40 -1.29 3.14
CA ASN A 33 19.21 -2.44 2.69
C ASN A 33 18.41 -3.75 2.79
N ASN A 34 17.61 -3.90 3.84
CA ASN A 34 16.74 -5.04 4.06
C ASN A 34 15.29 -4.52 4.21
N TYR A 35 14.39 -5.09 3.43
CA TYR A 35 12.96 -4.81 3.46
C TYR A 35 12.18 -6.05 3.00
N ALA A 36 10.90 -6.08 3.26
CA ALA A 36 10.07 -7.28 3.16
C ALA A 36 10.23 -8.06 1.84
N VAL A 37 10.19 -7.37 0.69
CA VAL A 37 10.33 -8.04 -0.62
C VAL A 37 11.70 -8.67 -0.78
N LYS A 38 12.77 -7.94 -0.43
CA LYS A 38 14.14 -8.46 -0.52
C LYS A 38 14.37 -9.63 0.43
N THR A 39 13.89 -9.52 1.67
CA THR A 39 13.97 -10.61 2.66
C THR A 39 13.22 -11.84 2.18
N PHE A 40 12.07 -11.65 1.50
CA PHE A 40 11.30 -12.73 0.91
C PHE A 40 12.07 -13.40 -0.23
N GLU A 41 12.69 -12.63 -1.13
CA GLU A 41 13.54 -13.14 -2.22
C GLU A 41 14.69 -13.99 -1.69
N GLU A 42 15.41 -13.49 -0.68
CA GLU A 42 16.55 -14.18 -0.07
C GLU A 42 16.11 -15.47 0.66
N THR A 43 14.98 -15.41 1.38
CA THR A 43 14.46 -16.55 2.16
C THR A 43 14.06 -17.73 1.26
N TYR A 44 13.46 -17.44 0.11
CA TYR A 44 12.94 -18.46 -0.79
C TYR A 44 13.84 -18.71 -2.01
N GLY A 45 14.95 -18.01 -2.15
CA GLY A 45 15.89 -18.15 -3.28
C GLY A 45 15.24 -17.79 -4.62
N ILE A 46 14.39 -16.76 -4.66
CA ILE A 46 13.66 -16.31 -5.84
C ILE A 46 14.00 -14.86 -6.18
N LYS A 47 13.56 -14.43 -7.35
CA LYS A 47 13.53 -12.99 -7.72
C LYS A 47 12.10 -12.59 -8.01
N THR A 48 11.76 -11.36 -7.66
CA THR A 48 10.48 -10.73 -7.99
C THR A 48 10.71 -9.57 -8.94
N ASP A 49 9.73 -9.27 -9.77
CA ASP A 49 9.67 -8.03 -10.53
C ASP A 49 9.05 -6.96 -9.64
N ASN A 50 9.84 -6.38 -8.73
CA ASN A 50 9.35 -5.33 -7.84
C ASN A 50 9.29 -3.99 -8.58
N ILE A 51 8.10 -3.63 -9.07
CA ILE A 51 7.83 -2.36 -9.77
C ILE A 51 7.26 -1.28 -8.85
N SER A 52 7.34 -1.48 -7.53
CA SER A 52 6.94 -0.50 -6.53
C SER A 52 7.76 0.79 -6.66
N ALA A 53 7.10 1.93 -6.48
CA ALA A 53 7.76 3.23 -6.59
C ALA A 53 7.23 4.22 -5.54
N PHE A 54 8.12 5.09 -5.07
CA PHE A 54 7.75 6.16 -4.14
C PHE A 54 6.60 7.02 -4.69
N GLY A 55 5.56 7.21 -3.89
CA GLY A 55 4.39 8.01 -4.26
C GLY A 55 3.48 7.39 -5.33
N ASN A 56 3.62 6.09 -5.63
CA ASN A 56 2.66 5.40 -6.49
C ASN A 56 1.28 5.34 -5.82
N SER A 57 0.25 5.53 -6.63
CA SER A 57 -1.14 5.26 -6.28
C SER A 57 -1.75 4.31 -7.32
N LEU A 58 -2.87 3.69 -6.98
CA LEU A 58 -3.59 2.84 -7.92
C LEU A 58 -4.04 3.65 -9.14
N LYS A 59 -4.62 4.84 -8.92
CA LYS A 59 -5.01 5.76 -10.00
C LYS A 59 -3.86 6.03 -10.95
N ARG A 60 -2.70 6.39 -10.41
CA ARG A 60 -1.52 6.72 -11.21
C ARG A 60 -1.02 5.55 -12.06
N ILE A 61 -1.00 4.33 -11.53
CA ILE A 61 -0.57 3.17 -12.32
C ILE A 61 -1.59 2.80 -13.40
N CYS A 62 -2.89 2.98 -13.15
CA CYS A 62 -3.95 2.80 -14.14
C CYS A 62 -3.85 3.84 -15.26
N GLU A 63 -3.78 5.13 -14.93
CA GLU A 63 -3.62 6.22 -15.92
C GLU A 63 -2.38 6.07 -16.80
N ARG A 64 -1.31 5.54 -16.25
CA ARG A 64 -0.07 5.26 -16.98
C ARG A 64 -0.11 3.95 -17.76
N GLY A 65 -1.19 3.19 -17.75
CA GLY A 65 -1.34 1.90 -18.43
C GLY A 65 -0.32 0.84 -17.96
N VAL A 66 0.11 0.88 -16.69
CA VAL A 66 1.11 -0.05 -16.16
C VAL A 66 0.56 -1.48 -16.15
N ILE A 67 -0.71 -1.65 -15.76
CA ILE A 67 -1.39 -2.95 -15.74
C ILE A 67 -1.52 -3.51 -17.14
N ASP A 68 -1.91 -2.70 -18.12
CA ASP A 68 -2.11 -3.16 -19.50
C ASP A 68 -0.77 -3.57 -20.15
N ARG A 69 0.32 -2.82 -19.88
CA ARG A 69 1.68 -3.23 -20.33
C ARG A 69 2.15 -4.52 -19.66
N TYR A 70 1.90 -4.68 -18.36
CA TYR A 70 2.21 -5.93 -17.66
C TYR A 70 1.48 -7.11 -18.30
N ILE A 71 0.17 -6.99 -18.53
CA ILE A 71 -0.64 -8.03 -19.15
C ILE A 71 -0.11 -8.38 -20.56
N SER A 72 0.25 -7.37 -21.34
CA SER A 72 0.81 -7.56 -22.70
C SER A 72 2.17 -8.26 -22.70
N GLY A 73 2.93 -8.14 -21.61
CA GLY A 73 4.26 -8.73 -21.45
C GLY A 73 4.28 -10.09 -20.74
N LEU A 74 3.14 -10.69 -20.41
CA LEU A 74 3.08 -11.94 -19.66
C LEU A 74 3.78 -13.11 -20.37
N ASP A 75 4.66 -13.79 -19.67
CA ASP A 75 5.16 -15.11 -20.09
C ASP A 75 4.08 -16.19 -19.83
N LYS A 76 3.39 -16.57 -20.90
CA LYS A 76 2.29 -17.55 -20.84
C LYS A 76 2.76 -18.98 -20.54
N THR A 77 4.07 -19.25 -20.54
CA THR A 77 4.63 -20.57 -20.18
C THR A 77 4.78 -20.73 -18.68
N LYS A 78 4.63 -19.64 -17.91
CA LYS A 78 4.78 -19.60 -16.46
C LYS A 78 3.50 -19.16 -15.78
N LYS A 79 3.41 -19.44 -14.49
CA LYS A 79 2.35 -18.87 -13.65
C LYS A 79 2.75 -17.45 -13.24
N ASN A 80 1.96 -16.47 -13.68
CA ASN A 80 2.15 -15.08 -13.32
C ASN A 80 1.34 -14.74 -12.07
N VAL A 81 2.00 -14.13 -11.09
CA VAL A 81 1.41 -13.70 -9.81
C VAL A 81 1.57 -12.20 -9.69
N ALA A 82 0.48 -11.49 -9.42
CA ALA A 82 0.48 -10.05 -9.15
C ALA A 82 0.16 -9.79 -7.67
N VAL A 83 1.12 -9.27 -6.92
CA VAL A 83 0.91 -8.78 -5.56
C VAL A 83 0.57 -7.31 -5.65
N ILE A 84 -0.55 -6.86 -5.06
CA ILE A 84 -1.02 -5.48 -5.13
C ILE A 84 -1.02 -4.86 -3.73
N GLU A 85 -0.08 -3.94 -3.49
CA GLU A 85 0.07 -3.17 -2.25
C GLU A 85 -0.03 -1.68 -2.59
N LEU A 86 -1.25 -1.19 -2.81
CA LEU A 86 -1.57 0.19 -3.22
C LEU A 86 -2.85 0.66 -2.52
N GLY A 87 -2.99 1.97 -2.37
CA GLY A 87 -4.16 2.62 -1.78
C GLY A 87 -3.81 3.71 -0.75
N GLY A 88 -2.63 3.61 -0.11
CA GLY A 88 -2.19 4.61 0.87
C GLY A 88 -2.04 6.00 0.25
N ASN A 89 -1.41 6.11 -0.91
CA ASN A 89 -1.27 7.39 -1.62
C ASN A 89 -2.55 7.86 -2.31
N ASP A 90 -3.48 6.95 -2.63
CA ASP A 90 -4.81 7.30 -3.14
C ASP A 90 -5.63 8.02 -2.07
N ALA A 91 -5.52 7.56 -0.82
CA ALA A 91 -6.20 8.13 0.35
C ALA A 91 -5.66 9.49 0.81
N ASP A 92 -4.51 9.92 0.30
CA ASP A 92 -3.88 11.17 0.72
C ASP A 92 -4.54 12.38 0.06
N PHE A 93 -4.48 13.55 0.72
CA PHE A 93 -5.06 14.80 0.22
C PHE A 93 -3.99 15.73 -0.36
N ASP A 94 -4.42 16.75 -1.10
CA ASP A 94 -3.60 17.95 -1.30
C ASP A 94 -3.73 18.86 -0.08
N TRP A 95 -2.83 18.66 0.89
CA TRP A 95 -2.87 19.37 2.16
C TRP A 95 -2.72 20.88 2.03
N LYS A 96 -2.07 21.36 0.97
CA LYS A 96 -1.99 22.82 0.70
C LYS A 96 -3.33 23.36 0.23
N ALA A 97 -4.02 22.65 -0.62
CA ALA A 97 -5.37 23.01 -1.05
C ALA A 97 -6.34 22.98 0.15
N VAL A 98 -6.29 21.92 0.97
CA VAL A 98 -7.08 21.83 2.22
C VAL A 98 -6.82 23.02 3.13
N ALA A 99 -5.56 23.36 3.38
CA ALA A 99 -5.21 24.51 4.23
C ALA A 99 -5.65 25.85 3.64
N ALA A 100 -5.71 25.97 2.32
CA ALA A 100 -6.15 27.22 1.68
C ALA A 100 -7.65 27.47 1.90
N THR A 101 -8.49 26.45 1.83
CA THR A 101 -9.96 26.55 1.93
C THR A 101 -10.55 25.48 2.87
N PRO A 102 -10.20 25.44 4.18
CA PRO A 102 -10.54 24.33 5.10
C PRO A 102 -12.04 24.15 5.34
N ASN A 103 -12.86 25.13 4.99
CA ASN A 103 -14.31 25.08 5.14
C ASN A 103 -15.03 24.62 3.86
N GLU A 104 -14.28 24.35 2.79
CA GLU A 104 -14.80 23.76 1.55
C GLU A 104 -14.70 22.24 1.59
N GLU A 105 -15.41 21.57 0.68
CA GLU A 105 -15.28 20.14 0.49
C GLU A 105 -13.97 19.82 -0.25
N HIS A 106 -13.20 18.90 0.31
CA HIS A 106 -11.99 18.37 -0.32
C HIS A 106 -12.10 16.86 -0.46
N THR A 107 -11.68 16.37 -1.60
CA THR A 107 -11.54 14.93 -1.84
C THR A 107 -10.06 14.53 -1.75
N SER A 108 -9.80 13.28 -1.37
CA SER A 108 -8.47 12.69 -1.50
C SER A 108 -8.02 12.66 -2.96
N LYS A 109 -6.75 12.38 -3.22
CA LYS A 109 -6.16 12.29 -4.57
C LYS A 109 -6.94 11.35 -5.49
N THR A 110 -7.57 10.35 -4.92
CA THR A 110 -8.57 9.49 -5.54
C THR A 110 -9.75 9.42 -4.60
N SER A 111 -11.00 9.64 -5.03
CA SER A 111 -12.12 9.46 -4.12
C SER A 111 -12.30 7.98 -3.76
N PRO A 112 -12.90 7.62 -2.61
CA PRO A 112 -13.14 6.23 -2.25
C PRO A 112 -13.93 5.46 -3.31
N GLU A 113 -14.90 6.10 -3.97
CA GLU A 113 -15.73 5.51 -5.02
C GLU A 113 -14.90 5.26 -6.29
N GLU A 114 -14.10 6.24 -6.71
CA GLU A 114 -13.18 6.11 -7.85
C GLU A 114 -12.13 5.03 -7.57
N PHE A 115 -11.57 5.01 -6.36
CA PHE A 115 -10.63 3.99 -5.95
C PHE A 115 -11.23 2.58 -6.02
N SER A 116 -12.44 2.41 -5.48
CA SER A 116 -13.16 1.12 -5.52
C SER A 116 -13.39 0.64 -6.96
N ALA A 117 -13.80 1.55 -7.85
CA ALA A 117 -14.02 1.23 -9.27
C ALA A 117 -12.71 0.83 -9.97
N LEU A 118 -11.63 1.60 -9.79
CA LEU A 118 -10.31 1.30 -10.34
C LEU A 118 -9.73 0.00 -9.80
N TYR A 119 -9.91 -0.25 -8.50
CA TYR A 119 -9.43 -1.47 -7.86
C TYR A 119 -10.14 -2.69 -8.42
N LYS A 120 -11.47 -2.65 -8.52
CA LYS A 120 -12.27 -3.70 -9.14
C LYS A 120 -11.86 -3.96 -10.59
N GLU A 121 -11.72 -2.90 -11.41
CA GLU A 121 -11.29 -3.01 -12.81
C GLU A 121 -9.90 -3.64 -12.92
N THR A 122 -8.96 -3.23 -12.04
CA THR A 122 -7.60 -3.79 -12.00
C THR A 122 -7.63 -5.29 -11.70
N LEU A 123 -8.41 -5.71 -10.68
CA LEU A 123 -8.58 -7.11 -10.36
C LEU A 123 -9.18 -7.89 -11.56
N ASP A 124 -10.22 -7.35 -12.19
CA ASP A 124 -10.88 -7.99 -13.33
C ASP A 124 -9.93 -8.15 -14.53
N LYS A 125 -9.15 -7.12 -14.87
CA LYS A 125 -8.15 -7.19 -15.95
C LYS A 125 -7.12 -8.28 -15.70
N LEU A 126 -6.54 -8.34 -14.49
CA LEU A 126 -5.53 -9.31 -14.14
C LEU A 126 -6.07 -10.74 -14.12
N LEU A 127 -7.23 -10.95 -13.51
CA LEU A 127 -7.88 -12.27 -13.46
C LEU A 127 -8.26 -12.77 -14.86
N ASN A 128 -8.83 -11.92 -15.71
CA ASN A 128 -9.18 -12.25 -17.09
C ASN A 128 -7.95 -12.59 -17.95
N ALA A 129 -6.76 -12.04 -17.60
CA ALA A 129 -5.50 -12.37 -18.24
C ALA A 129 -4.87 -13.67 -17.71
N GLY A 130 -5.52 -14.37 -16.78
CA GLY A 130 -5.02 -15.61 -16.16
C GLY A 130 -3.93 -15.40 -15.10
N VAL A 131 -3.82 -14.19 -14.55
CA VAL A 131 -2.87 -13.85 -13.49
C VAL A 131 -3.45 -14.28 -12.13
N GLU A 132 -2.65 -14.92 -11.30
CA GLU A 132 -2.96 -15.15 -9.89
C GLU A 132 -2.81 -13.82 -9.15
N VAL A 133 -3.88 -13.28 -8.60
CA VAL A 133 -3.87 -11.97 -7.94
C VAL A 133 -3.84 -12.14 -6.42
N VAL A 134 -2.90 -11.47 -5.77
CA VAL A 134 -2.72 -11.45 -4.32
C VAL A 134 -2.81 -10.02 -3.83
N PRO A 135 -4.00 -9.57 -3.40
CA PRO A 135 -4.17 -8.27 -2.78
C PRO A 135 -3.47 -8.19 -1.42
N CYS A 136 -3.05 -7.00 -1.03
CA CYS A 136 -2.58 -6.70 0.31
C CYS A 136 -3.47 -5.64 0.96
N THR A 137 -3.77 -5.77 2.25
CA THR A 137 -4.26 -4.64 3.04
C THR A 137 -3.13 -3.62 3.23
N ILE A 138 -3.48 -2.35 3.43
CA ILE A 138 -2.48 -1.29 3.64
C ILE A 138 -2.14 -1.16 5.13
N PRO A 139 -0.85 -1.03 5.51
CA PRO A 139 -0.46 -0.75 6.89
C PRO A 139 -1.17 0.50 7.43
N PRO A 140 -1.57 0.52 8.72
CA PRO A 140 -2.27 1.67 9.29
C PRO A 140 -1.34 2.88 9.42
N VAL A 141 -1.88 4.08 9.15
CA VAL A 141 -1.18 5.34 9.38
C VAL A 141 -1.24 5.74 10.85
N MET A 142 -0.18 6.39 11.35
CA MET A 142 -0.18 7.05 12.66
C MET A 142 -0.57 8.51 12.50
N SER A 143 -1.85 8.84 12.66
CA SER A 143 -2.42 10.17 12.41
C SER A 143 -1.62 11.31 13.06
N GLU A 144 -1.33 11.21 14.35
CA GLU A 144 -0.59 12.24 15.09
C GLU A 144 0.82 12.49 14.53
N ARG A 145 1.56 11.40 14.19
CA ARG A 145 2.91 11.55 13.62
C ARG A 145 2.85 12.11 12.22
N TYR A 146 1.92 11.62 11.40
CA TYR A 146 1.76 12.10 10.03
C TYR A 146 1.38 13.57 10.03
N PHE A 147 0.41 13.95 10.83
CA PHE A 147 0.00 15.33 10.97
C PHE A 147 1.17 16.23 11.42
N SER A 148 1.82 15.90 12.54
CA SER A 148 2.84 16.76 13.14
C SER A 148 4.17 16.78 12.38
N ASN A 149 4.59 15.62 11.81
CA ASN A 149 5.92 15.50 11.21
C ASN A 149 5.92 15.66 9.70
N VAL A 150 4.77 15.60 9.05
CA VAL A 150 4.66 15.76 7.59
C VAL A 150 3.72 16.90 7.25
N ILE A 151 2.42 16.77 7.53
CA ILE A 151 1.41 17.73 7.06
C ILE A 151 1.73 19.14 7.55
N SER A 152 1.92 19.35 8.86
CA SER A 152 2.18 20.67 9.46
C SER A 152 3.55 21.28 9.10
N LYS A 153 4.40 20.55 8.36
CA LYS A 153 5.68 21.08 7.89
C LYS A 153 5.62 21.74 6.52
N PHE A 154 4.63 21.41 5.72
CA PHE A 154 4.50 21.96 4.37
C PHE A 154 3.13 22.57 4.06
N ALA A 155 2.17 22.43 4.97
CA ALA A 155 0.87 23.07 4.94
C ALA A 155 0.60 23.73 6.32
N ASP A 156 -0.34 24.68 6.37
CA ASP A 156 -0.79 25.27 7.62
C ASP A 156 -1.58 24.22 8.43
N GLY A 157 -0.96 23.69 9.49
CA GLY A 157 -1.51 22.64 10.32
C GLY A 157 -2.81 23.03 11.02
N ASP A 158 -2.91 24.27 11.49
CA ASP A 158 -4.12 24.75 12.19
C ASP A 158 -5.31 24.78 11.24
N ARG A 159 -5.11 25.19 10.00
CA ARG A 159 -6.15 25.18 8.98
C ARG A 159 -6.52 23.77 8.53
N VAL A 160 -5.54 22.85 8.42
CA VAL A 160 -5.85 21.43 8.16
C VAL A 160 -6.63 20.83 9.32
N LEU A 161 -6.28 21.19 10.57
CA LEU A 161 -7.03 20.74 11.75
C LEU A 161 -8.46 21.32 11.78
N GLU A 162 -8.66 22.56 11.30
CA GLU A 162 -9.98 23.16 11.10
C GLU A 162 -10.83 22.32 10.13
N PHE A 163 -10.27 21.87 9.01
CA PHE A 163 -10.94 20.95 8.08
C PHE A 163 -11.36 19.65 8.76
N PHE A 164 -10.51 19.10 9.62
CA PHE A 164 -10.81 17.89 10.41
C PHE A 164 -11.73 18.14 11.61
N LYS A 165 -12.22 19.38 11.82
CA LYS A 165 -13.03 19.76 12.99
C LYS A 165 -12.32 19.44 14.31
N GLY A 166 -11.01 19.58 14.34
CA GLY A 166 -10.18 19.35 15.51
C GLY A 166 -9.74 17.88 15.73
N ASP A 167 -10.14 16.95 14.86
CA ASP A 167 -9.91 15.51 15.07
C ASP A 167 -8.89 14.94 14.07
N VAL A 168 -7.65 14.81 14.50
CA VAL A 168 -6.53 14.28 13.73
C VAL A 168 -6.76 12.82 13.31
N ASP A 169 -7.51 12.03 14.08
CA ASP A 169 -7.81 10.63 13.74
C ASP A 169 -8.69 10.49 12.49
N THR A 170 -9.21 11.60 11.96
CA THR A 170 -9.84 11.63 10.62
C THR A 170 -8.89 11.07 9.56
N ILE A 171 -7.58 11.30 9.67
CA ILE A 171 -6.57 10.73 8.76
C ILE A 171 -6.63 9.21 8.76
N TYR A 172 -6.63 8.59 9.94
CA TYR A 172 -6.70 7.14 10.08
C TYR A 172 -8.03 6.59 9.55
N ARG A 173 -9.16 7.20 9.95
CA ARG A 173 -10.49 6.75 9.51
C ARG A 173 -10.66 6.87 8.00
N HIS A 174 -10.09 7.91 7.40
CA HIS A 174 -10.12 8.08 5.95
C HIS A 174 -9.31 6.98 5.24
N GLN A 175 -8.09 6.68 5.69
CA GLN A 175 -7.31 5.57 5.15
C GLN A 175 -8.02 4.22 5.33
N GLU A 176 -8.75 4.04 6.45
CA GLU A 176 -9.53 2.82 6.69
C GLU A 176 -10.62 2.59 5.63
N MET A 177 -11.22 3.65 5.10
CA MET A 177 -12.22 3.53 4.03
C MET A 177 -11.60 2.87 2.79
N PHE A 178 -10.37 3.24 2.40
CA PHE A 178 -9.64 2.62 1.28
C PHE A 178 -9.29 1.17 1.56
N ASN A 179 -8.82 0.89 2.78
CA ASN A 179 -8.55 -0.49 3.19
C ASN A 179 -9.81 -1.37 3.10
N ASN A 180 -10.96 -0.84 3.51
CA ASN A 180 -12.24 -1.55 3.40
C ASN A 180 -12.65 -1.80 1.95
N GLU A 181 -12.38 -0.88 1.02
CA GLU A 181 -12.64 -1.11 -0.41
C GLU A 181 -11.73 -2.19 -1.00
N ILE A 182 -10.44 -2.26 -0.57
CA ILE A 182 -9.56 -3.37 -0.92
C ILE A 182 -10.16 -4.70 -0.48
N LEU A 183 -10.60 -4.80 0.79
CA LEU A 183 -11.18 -6.03 1.35
C LEU A 183 -12.47 -6.42 0.62
N LYS A 184 -13.42 -5.48 0.45
CA LYS A 184 -14.70 -5.74 -0.23
C LYS A 184 -14.51 -6.26 -1.65
N ASN A 185 -13.69 -5.56 -2.45
CA ASN A 185 -13.45 -5.94 -3.85
C ASN A 185 -12.71 -7.30 -3.94
N SER A 186 -11.75 -7.55 -3.05
CA SER A 186 -11.00 -8.81 -3.04
C SER A 186 -11.89 -9.99 -2.64
N TYR A 187 -12.69 -9.85 -1.57
CA TYR A 187 -13.62 -10.92 -1.15
C TYR A 187 -14.72 -11.16 -2.17
N ALA A 188 -15.22 -10.13 -2.84
CA ALA A 188 -16.20 -10.30 -3.92
C ALA A 188 -15.68 -11.14 -5.10
N LYS A 189 -14.33 -11.23 -5.25
CA LYS A 189 -13.66 -12.08 -6.25
C LYS A 189 -13.16 -13.42 -5.68
N GLY A 190 -13.40 -13.70 -4.41
CA GLY A 190 -12.92 -14.92 -3.74
C GLY A 190 -11.40 -14.98 -3.58
N LEU A 191 -10.72 -13.82 -3.56
CA LEU A 191 -9.27 -13.75 -3.45
C LEU A 191 -8.80 -13.90 -2.01
N ASN A 192 -7.68 -14.61 -1.83
CA ASN A 192 -6.95 -14.62 -0.57
C ASN A 192 -6.09 -13.35 -0.49
N ILE A 193 -5.98 -12.77 0.69
CA ILE A 193 -5.36 -11.47 0.94
C ILE A 193 -4.18 -11.63 1.87
N ILE A 194 -3.06 -10.95 1.59
CA ILE A 194 -2.00 -10.76 2.58
C ILE A 194 -2.46 -9.64 3.52
N ASP A 195 -2.87 -10.00 4.72
CA ASP A 195 -3.36 -9.03 5.69
C ASP A 195 -2.19 -8.37 6.44
N LEU A 196 -1.60 -7.35 5.81
CA LEU A 196 -0.55 -6.54 6.40
C LEU A 196 -1.08 -5.76 7.60
N ARG A 197 -2.29 -5.18 7.47
CA ARG A 197 -2.89 -4.31 8.50
C ARG A 197 -3.05 -5.03 9.83
N GLN A 198 -3.55 -6.27 9.81
CA GLN A 198 -3.72 -7.10 11.00
C GLN A 198 -2.42 -7.24 11.80
N ARG A 199 -1.28 -7.40 11.13
CA ARG A 199 0.03 -7.55 11.78
C ARG A 199 0.38 -6.32 12.61
N PHE A 200 0.13 -5.13 12.07
CA PHE A 200 0.40 -3.87 12.76
C PHE A 200 -0.61 -3.61 13.89
N LEU A 201 -1.90 -3.85 13.64
CA LEU A 201 -2.96 -3.60 14.62
C LEU A 201 -2.87 -4.50 15.87
N THR A 202 -2.41 -5.74 15.70
CA THR A 202 -2.24 -6.67 16.84
C THR A 202 -0.98 -6.43 17.64
N SER A 203 -0.05 -5.64 17.13
CA SER A 203 1.18 -5.32 17.86
C SER A 203 0.93 -4.30 18.97
N LEU A 204 1.18 -4.68 20.20
CA LEU A 204 1.19 -3.75 21.34
C LEU A 204 2.29 -2.67 21.20
N GLN A 205 3.25 -2.89 20.31
CA GLN A 205 4.35 -1.97 20.03
C GLN A 205 4.20 -1.29 18.67
N PHE A 206 2.98 -1.10 18.17
CA PHE A 206 2.70 -0.51 16.86
C PHE A 206 3.55 0.74 16.56
N LYS A 207 3.67 1.64 17.55
CA LYS A 207 4.47 2.87 17.42
C LYS A 207 5.95 2.63 17.09
N ASN A 208 6.49 1.45 17.46
CA ASN A 208 7.88 1.07 17.22
C ASN A 208 8.10 0.40 15.86
N LEU A 209 7.02 0.13 15.11
CA LEU A 209 7.05 -0.44 13.77
C LEU A 209 7.07 0.63 12.67
N MET A 210 6.83 1.88 13.03
CA MET A 210 6.65 2.99 12.11
C MET A 210 7.77 4.01 12.23
N CYS A 211 8.20 4.57 11.10
CA CYS A 211 9.08 5.71 11.03
C CYS A 211 8.50 6.95 11.72
N ARG A 212 9.32 7.97 11.88
CA ARG A 212 8.90 9.24 12.50
C ARG A 212 7.80 9.96 11.74
N ASP A 213 7.67 9.72 10.44
CA ASP A 213 6.61 10.33 9.63
C ASP A 213 5.23 9.72 9.87
N GLY A 214 5.16 8.54 10.50
CA GLY A 214 3.89 7.86 10.81
C GLY A 214 3.23 7.17 9.62
N ILE A 215 3.89 7.10 8.45
CA ILE A 215 3.38 6.49 7.22
C ILE A 215 4.20 5.26 6.86
N HIS A 216 5.52 5.40 6.86
CA HIS A 216 6.41 4.33 6.42
C HIS A 216 6.73 3.37 7.56
N PRO A 217 6.59 2.06 7.36
CA PRO A 217 7.18 1.06 8.25
C PRO A 217 8.71 1.21 8.30
N ASN A 218 9.29 1.14 9.50
CA ASN A 218 10.73 1.04 9.66
C ASN A 218 11.20 -0.42 9.46
N GLU A 219 12.47 -0.74 9.73
CA GLU A 219 12.99 -2.11 9.56
C GLU A 219 12.14 -3.17 10.28
N LYS A 220 11.73 -2.92 11.53
CA LYS A 220 10.86 -3.83 12.28
C LYS A 220 9.47 -3.95 11.65
N GLY A 221 8.94 -2.86 11.12
CA GLY A 221 7.68 -2.86 10.39
C GLY A 221 7.79 -3.64 9.07
N GLN A 222 8.93 -3.57 8.40
CA GLN A 222 9.19 -4.38 7.20
C GLN A 222 9.32 -5.88 7.54
N ASP A 223 9.86 -6.23 8.70
CA ASP A 223 9.86 -7.62 9.20
C ASP A 223 8.42 -8.14 9.38
N GLU A 224 7.51 -7.30 9.92
CA GLU A 224 6.10 -7.68 10.06
C GLU A 224 5.42 -7.90 8.70
N ILE A 225 5.74 -7.07 7.69
CA ILE A 225 5.27 -7.28 6.31
C ILE A 225 5.80 -8.60 5.75
N PHE A 226 7.09 -8.88 5.94
CA PHE A 226 7.68 -10.15 5.54
C PHE A 226 6.97 -11.34 6.21
N TYR A 227 6.71 -11.26 7.52
CA TYR A 227 6.02 -12.34 8.25
C TYR A 227 4.58 -12.53 7.77
N ALA A 228 3.86 -11.46 7.41
CA ALA A 228 2.53 -11.58 6.79
C ALA A 228 2.60 -12.33 5.46
N ALA A 229 3.53 -11.94 4.58
CA ALA A 229 3.73 -12.60 3.29
C ALA A 229 4.16 -14.07 3.46
N ARG A 230 5.08 -14.35 4.39
CA ARG A 230 5.51 -15.71 4.73
C ARG A 230 4.34 -16.58 5.21
N ASN A 231 3.54 -16.08 6.13
CA ASN A 231 2.39 -16.82 6.66
C ASN A 231 1.39 -17.13 5.54
N PHE A 232 1.15 -16.17 4.64
CA PHE A 232 0.26 -16.36 3.49
C PHE A 232 0.71 -17.52 2.57
N VAL A 233 2.01 -17.66 2.32
CA VAL A 233 2.52 -18.71 1.43
C VAL A 233 2.68 -20.07 2.11
N THR A 234 2.69 -20.12 3.44
CA THR A 234 2.84 -21.35 4.23
C THR A 234 1.53 -21.90 4.80
N ALA A 235 0.45 -21.10 4.78
CA ALA A 235 -0.91 -21.52 5.19
C ALA A 235 -1.56 -22.35 4.08
#